data_3e109f47ff85b13703ddc91164069f68
#
_entry.id   3e109f47ff85b13703ddc91164069f68
#
_cell.length_a   1.000
_cell.length_b   1.000
_cell.length_c   1.000
_cell.angle_alpha   90.00
_cell.angle_beta   90.00
_cell.angle_gamma   90.00
#
_symmetry.space_group_name_H-M   'P 1'
#
loop_
_entity.id
_entity.type
_entity.pdbx_description
1 polymer ?
#
loop_
_entity_poly.entity_id
_entity_poly.type
_entity_poly.pdbx_seq_one_letter_code
_entity_poly.pdbx_strand_id
1 'polypeptide(L)'
;MVQAVDQPTTTSSYSLNGEASKGFDFMRSTLRVFGGYGLSESERLISQRLYAYRAQSLSFGGALSFSPFQWLGVVYTSGFSQSRSYTEGHRNEAVSAKSSTQRLSMSVFPTKTLTPTFAAEDNYTNLSAKNRHAWFGDATAKLKLKRVDLELQLNNLFDQRQYTRVGYSGLDIYTQTSQLRPRNAMVSVRFKLL
;
A
#
# COMPACT_ATOMS: atom_id res chain seq x y z
N MET A 1 21.55 -39.36 7.97
CA MET A 1 21.07 -39.40 6.58
C MET A 1 19.65 -38.86 6.60
N VAL A 2 19.40 -37.67 6.07
CA VAL A 2 18.07 -37.07 6.01
C VAL A 2 17.46 -37.54 4.67
N GLN A 3 16.46 -38.40 4.73
CA GLN A 3 15.67 -38.75 3.56
C GLN A 3 14.64 -37.64 3.32
N ALA A 4 14.74 -36.95 2.20
CA ALA A 4 13.67 -36.11 1.72
C ALA A 4 12.49 -37.03 1.29
N VAL A 5 11.42 -36.98 2.02
CA VAL A 5 10.18 -37.66 1.65
C VAL A 5 9.35 -36.68 0.86
N ASP A 6 9.21 -36.93 -0.42
CA ASP A 6 8.32 -36.19 -1.30
C ASP A 6 6.87 -36.50 -0.90
N GLN A 7 6.19 -35.57 -0.27
CA GLN A 7 4.78 -35.74 0.08
C GLN A 7 3.93 -34.94 -0.89
N PRO A 8 2.97 -35.55 -1.56
CA PRO A 8 2.04 -34.83 -2.43
C PRO A 8 1.15 -33.94 -1.58
N THR A 9 1.46 -32.66 -1.52
CA THR A 9 0.58 -31.64 -0.92
C THR A 9 -0.24 -31.00 -2.02
N THR A 10 -1.55 -31.03 -1.88
CA THR A 10 -2.47 -30.40 -2.83
C THR A 10 -2.72 -28.95 -2.41
N THR A 11 -2.57 -28.03 -3.34
CA THR A 11 -2.94 -26.62 -3.14
C THR A 11 -3.97 -26.23 -4.19
N SER A 12 -5.10 -25.74 -3.76
CA SER A 12 -6.15 -25.18 -4.61
C SER A 12 -6.33 -23.71 -4.28
N SER A 13 -6.40 -22.86 -5.29
CA SER A 13 -6.64 -21.42 -5.09
C SER A 13 -7.67 -20.90 -6.09
N TYR A 14 -8.57 -20.07 -5.58
CA TYR A 14 -9.60 -19.41 -6.36
C TYR A 14 -9.49 -17.91 -6.10
N SER A 15 -9.58 -17.10 -7.13
CA SER A 15 -9.59 -15.64 -6.98
C SER A 15 -10.59 -15.01 -7.92
N LEU A 16 -11.29 -14.00 -7.42
CA LEU A 16 -12.17 -13.13 -8.18
C LEU A 16 -11.70 -11.69 -7.99
N ASN A 17 -11.42 -11.00 -9.08
CA ASN A 17 -11.02 -9.60 -9.04
C ASN A 17 -11.87 -8.81 -10.01
N GLY A 18 -12.23 -7.59 -9.63
CA GLY A 18 -12.99 -6.68 -10.45
C GLY A 18 -12.51 -5.25 -10.29
N GLU A 19 -12.64 -4.50 -11.35
CA GLU A 19 -12.30 -3.08 -11.41
C GLU A 19 -13.30 -2.35 -12.30
N ALA A 20 -13.67 -1.14 -11.90
CA ALA A 20 -14.46 -0.21 -12.71
C ALA A 20 -13.88 1.20 -12.59
N SER A 21 -13.90 1.93 -13.68
CA SER A 21 -13.45 3.31 -13.74
C SER A 21 -14.41 4.14 -14.55
N LYS A 22 -14.71 5.37 -14.06
CA LYS A 22 -15.59 6.32 -14.75
C LYS A 22 -15.05 7.73 -14.61
N GLY A 23 -14.96 8.40 -15.75
CA GLY A 23 -14.71 9.84 -15.81
C GLY A 23 -16.02 10.62 -15.69
N PHE A 24 -15.94 11.80 -15.11
CA PHE A 24 -17.03 12.76 -14.98
C PHE A 24 -16.53 14.15 -15.39
N ASP A 25 -17.33 14.88 -16.14
CA ASP A 25 -17.00 16.24 -16.56
C ASP A 25 -16.99 17.21 -15.38
N PHE A 26 -17.78 16.90 -14.35
CA PHE A 26 -17.79 17.65 -13.10
C PHE A 26 -16.40 17.62 -12.45
N MET A 27 -15.79 18.78 -12.27
CA MET A 27 -14.42 18.96 -11.72
C MET A 27 -13.36 18.13 -12.46
N ARG A 28 -13.59 17.74 -13.72
CA ARG A 28 -12.68 16.86 -14.46
C ARG A 28 -12.23 15.68 -13.63
N SER A 29 -13.19 14.96 -13.07
CA SER A 29 -12.92 13.92 -12.08
C SER A 29 -12.93 12.53 -12.71
N THR A 30 -12.14 11.63 -12.14
CA THR A 30 -12.15 10.20 -12.46
C THR A 30 -12.23 9.41 -11.18
N LEU A 31 -13.21 8.54 -11.10
CA LEU A 31 -13.36 7.57 -10.02
C LEU A 31 -13.00 6.18 -10.55
N ARG A 32 -12.11 5.51 -9.84
CA ARG A 32 -11.75 4.11 -10.04
C ARG A 32 -12.05 3.35 -8.76
N VAL A 33 -12.70 2.22 -8.85
CA VAL A 33 -12.97 1.31 -7.75
C VAL A 33 -12.49 -0.08 -8.12
N PHE A 34 -11.95 -0.80 -7.17
CA PHE A 34 -11.47 -2.16 -7.37
C PHE A 34 -11.75 -3.01 -6.14
N GLY A 35 -11.88 -4.29 -6.35
CA GLY A 35 -12.06 -5.26 -5.29
C GLY A 35 -11.63 -6.65 -5.71
N GLY A 36 -11.28 -7.46 -4.72
CA GLY A 36 -10.85 -8.82 -4.95
C GLY A 36 -11.20 -9.70 -3.76
N TYR A 37 -11.51 -10.95 -4.06
CA TYR A 37 -11.70 -12.02 -3.08
C TYR A 37 -10.85 -13.21 -3.49
N GLY A 38 -10.14 -13.80 -2.53
CA GLY A 38 -9.31 -14.97 -2.72
C GLY A 38 -9.62 -16.03 -1.68
N LEU A 39 -9.61 -17.28 -2.11
CA LEU A 39 -9.69 -18.47 -1.27
C LEU A 39 -8.54 -19.40 -1.64
N SER A 40 -7.78 -19.84 -0.67
CA SER A 40 -6.72 -20.82 -0.86
C SER A 40 -6.88 -21.92 0.16
N GLU A 41 -6.80 -23.16 -0.31
CA GLU A 41 -6.81 -24.36 0.49
C GLU A 41 -5.51 -25.11 0.23
N SER A 42 -4.80 -25.48 1.27
CA SER A 42 -3.55 -26.24 1.17
C SER A 42 -3.42 -27.20 2.35
N GLU A 43 -2.62 -28.24 2.16
CA GLU A 43 -2.28 -29.16 3.22
C GLU A 43 -0.88 -28.86 3.74
N ARG A 44 -0.69 -28.92 5.04
CA ARG A 44 0.61 -28.78 5.69
C ARG A 44 0.89 -29.95 6.61
N LEU A 45 2.10 -30.46 6.54
CA LEU A 45 2.60 -31.46 7.46
C LEU A 45 3.18 -30.76 8.69
N ILE A 46 2.57 -30.97 9.85
CA ILE A 46 3.06 -30.45 11.13
C ILE A 46 3.18 -31.66 12.06
N SER A 47 4.40 -31.91 12.58
CA SER A 47 4.68 -33.03 13.50
C SER A 47 4.16 -34.39 12.96
N GLN A 48 4.43 -34.67 11.69
CA GLN A 48 4.01 -35.90 10.98
C GLN A 48 2.49 -36.09 10.81
N ARG A 49 1.71 -35.01 11.01
CA ARG A 49 0.26 -35.02 10.72
C ARG A 49 -0.05 -33.97 9.65
N LEU A 50 -0.90 -34.37 8.72
CA LEU A 50 -1.43 -33.49 7.68
C LEU A 50 -2.58 -32.68 8.26
N TYR A 51 -2.48 -31.36 8.12
CA TYR A 51 -3.53 -30.42 8.50
C TYR A 51 -4.00 -29.67 7.26
N ALA A 52 -5.28 -29.68 7.02
CA ALA A 52 -5.89 -28.83 6.00
C ALA A 52 -5.90 -27.38 6.50
N TYR A 53 -5.39 -26.50 5.68
CA TYR A 53 -5.25 -25.09 5.95
C TYR A 53 -6.07 -24.30 4.95
N ARG A 54 -6.83 -23.33 5.44
CA ARG A 54 -7.62 -22.41 4.61
C ARG A 54 -7.23 -20.98 4.85
N ALA A 55 -7.02 -20.24 3.76
CA ALA A 55 -6.79 -18.80 3.79
C ALA A 55 -7.81 -18.09 2.91
N GLN A 56 -8.40 -17.04 3.45
CA GLN A 56 -9.33 -16.16 2.77
C GLN A 56 -8.75 -14.76 2.72
N SER A 57 -8.87 -14.09 1.60
CA SER A 57 -8.47 -12.70 1.44
C SER A 57 -9.59 -11.88 0.81
N LEU A 58 -9.80 -10.69 1.34
CA LEU A 58 -10.71 -9.69 0.80
C LEU A 58 -9.93 -8.40 0.64
N SER A 59 -10.01 -7.79 -0.52
CA SER A 59 -9.44 -6.47 -0.77
C SER A 59 -10.45 -5.60 -1.49
N PHE A 60 -10.49 -4.33 -1.15
CA PHE A 60 -11.25 -3.34 -1.88
C PHE A 60 -10.61 -1.96 -1.74
N GLY A 61 -10.85 -1.11 -2.70
CA GLY A 61 -10.31 0.23 -2.66
C GLY A 61 -10.81 1.08 -3.81
N GLY A 62 -10.27 2.28 -3.87
CA GLY A 62 -10.59 3.22 -4.92
C GLY A 62 -9.57 4.34 -5.05
N ALA A 63 -9.63 5.00 -6.17
CA ALA A 63 -8.88 6.21 -6.45
C ALA A 63 -9.84 7.26 -7.02
N LEU A 64 -9.78 8.46 -6.46
CA LEU A 64 -10.47 9.62 -6.95
C LEU A 64 -9.43 10.66 -7.36
N SER A 65 -9.41 11.00 -8.64
CA SER A 65 -8.65 12.16 -9.12
C SER A 65 -9.61 13.24 -9.57
N PHE A 66 -9.35 14.48 -9.19
CA PHE A 66 -10.18 15.61 -9.58
C PHE A 66 -9.37 16.91 -9.64
N SER A 67 -9.81 17.81 -10.51
CA SER A 67 -9.20 19.11 -10.71
C SER A 67 -10.29 20.18 -10.61
N PRO A 68 -10.63 20.63 -9.36
CA PRO A 68 -11.71 21.59 -9.14
C PRO A 68 -11.40 22.95 -9.79
N PHE A 69 -10.12 23.26 -9.91
CA PHE A 69 -9.62 24.46 -10.57
C PHE A 69 -8.49 24.10 -11.54
N GLN A 70 -8.22 24.96 -12.52
CA GLN A 70 -7.13 24.75 -13.49
C GLN A 70 -5.75 24.71 -12.84
N TRP A 71 -5.62 25.30 -11.67
CA TRP A 71 -4.37 25.41 -10.89
C TRP A 71 -4.26 24.36 -9.78
N LEU A 72 -5.25 23.48 -9.58
CA LEU A 72 -5.26 22.50 -8.49
C LEU A 72 -5.65 21.11 -9.01
N GLY A 73 -4.77 20.15 -8.81
CA GLY A 73 -5.04 18.73 -8.99
C GLY A 73 -4.98 17.99 -7.67
N VAL A 74 -5.94 17.12 -7.41
CA VAL A 74 -6.01 16.31 -6.20
C VAL A 74 -6.21 14.85 -6.59
N VAL A 75 -5.46 13.97 -5.97
CA VAL A 75 -5.60 12.51 -6.08
C VAL A 75 -5.71 11.93 -4.70
N TYR A 76 -6.80 11.23 -4.45
CA TYR A 76 -6.99 10.46 -3.23
C TYR A 76 -7.10 8.98 -3.58
N THR A 77 -6.33 8.15 -2.89
CA THR A 77 -6.42 6.70 -3.01
C THR A 77 -6.67 6.06 -1.66
N SER A 78 -7.54 5.06 -1.65
CA SER A 78 -7.85 4.28 -0.46
C SER A 78 -7.82 2.81 -0.81
N GLY A 79 -7.18 2.01 0.02
CA GLY A 79 -7.15 0.56 -0.09
C GLY A 79 -7.39 -0.07 1.28
N PHE A 80 -8.15 -1.13 1.29
CA PHE A 80 -8.36 -1.98 2.46
C PHE A 80 -8.09 -3.42 2.08
N SER A 81 -7.45 -4.17 2.96
CA SER A 81 -7.31 -5.61 2.83
C SER A 81 -7.54 -6.30 4.16
N GLN A 82 -8.14 -7.46 4.08
CA GLN A 82 -8.32 -8.38 5.20
C GLN A 82 -7.96 -9.78 4.74
N SER A 83 -7.11 -10.45 5.50
CA SER A 83 -6.85 -11.87 5.33
C SER A 83 -7.20 -12.61 6.61
N ARG A 84 -7.76 -13.79 6.45
CA ARG A 84 -8.11 -14.68 7.54
C ARG A 84 -7.63 -16.08 7.21
N SER A 85 -6.95 -16.70 8.14
CA SER A 85 -6.48 -18.06 7.97
C SER A 85 -6.70 -18.90 9.20
N TYR A 86 -6.97 -20.18 8.98
CA TYR A 86 -7.23 -21.15 10.03
C TYR A 86 -6.93 -22.57 9.55
N THR A 87 -6.64 -23.42 10.49
CA THR A 87 -6.56 -24.87 10.27
C THR A 87 -7.97 -25.49 10.42
N GLU A 88 -8.29 -26.46 9.59
CA GLU A 88 -9.55 -27.18 9.69
C GLU A 88 -9.68 -27.83 11.08
N GLY A 89 -10.88 -27.70 11.69
CA GLY A 89 -11.11 -28.10 13.09
C GLY A 89 -10.77 -27.02 14.14
N HIS A 90 -9.98 -26.01 13.79
CA HIS A 90 -9.54 -24.94 14.69
C HIS A 90 -9.96 -23.52 14.22
N ARG A 91 -11.19 -23.40 13.74
CA ARG A 91 -11.76 -22.12 13.25
C ARG A 91 -11.74 -20.98 14.29
N ASN A 92 -11.82 -21.32 15.57
CA ASN A 92 -11.82 -20.36 16.67
C ASN A 92 -10.43 -19.73 16.88
N GLU A 93 -9.37 -20.36 16.39
CA GLU A 93 -7.99 -19.89 16.46
C GLU A 93 -7.57 -19.14 15.19
N ALA A 94 -8.56 -18.75 14.38
CA ALA A 94 -8.30 -18.05 13.13
C ALA A 94 -7.58 -16.72 13.39
N VAL A 95 -6.47 -16.55 12.73
CA VAL A 95 -5.75 -15.28 12.73
C VAL A 95 -6.32 -14.38 11.64
N SER A 96 -6.62 -13.14 11.99
CA SER A 96 -7.16 -12.15 11.06
C SER A 96 -6.25 -10.94 11.00
N ALA A 97 -5.71 -10.68 9.81
CA ALA A 97 -4.95 -9.49 9.49
C ALA A 97 -5.81 -8.50 8.72
N LYS A 98 -5.82 -7.26 9.17
CA LYS A 98 -6.49 -6.14 8.51
C LYS A 98 -5.47 -5.03 8.27
N SER A 99 -5.48 -4.48 7.08
CA SER A 99 -4.67 -3.31 6.77
C SER A 99 -5.45 -2.33 5.91
N SER A 100 -5.12 -1.06 6.04
CA SER A 100 -5.61 -0.05 5.11
C SER A 100 -4.51 0.96 4.79
N THR A 101 -4.54 1.48 3.58
CA THR A 101 -3.68 2.54 3.12
C THR A 101 -4.55 3.67 2.59
N GLN A 102 -4.30 4.88 3.08
CA GLN A 102 -4.98 6.10 2.66
C GLN A 102 -3.91 7.06 2.16
N ARG A 103 -4.02 7.55 0.93
CA ARG A 103 -3.05 8.50 0.38
C ARG A 103 -3.77 9.68 -0.26
N LEU A 104 -3.35 10.86 0.10
CA LEU A 104 -3.76 12.12 -0.50
C LEU A 104 -2.55 12.77 -1.17
N SER A 105 -2.69 13.16 -2.43
CA SER A 105 -1.69 13.92 -3.15
C SER A 105 -2.34 15.16 -3.75
N MET A 106 -1.75 16.32 -3.54
CA MET A 106 -2.22 17.60 -4.04
C MET A 106 -1.09 18.27 -4.84
N SER A 107 -1.39 18.62 -6.09
CA SER A 107 -0.49 19.36 -6.96
C SER A 107 -1.09 20.73 -7.27
N VAL A 108 -0.33 21.78 -7.04
CA VAL A 108 -0.74 23.16 -7.30
C VAL A 108 0.06 23.68 -8.48
N PHE A 109 -0.61 24.37 -9.41
CA PHE A 109 -0.01 24.93 -10.62
C PHE A 109 -0.22 26.46 -10.64
N PRO A 110 0.45 27.21 -9.73
CA PRO A 110 0.26 28.67 -9.63
C PRO A 110 0.75 29.39 -10.88
N THR A 111 1.73 28.81 -11.56
CA THR A 111 2.27 29.26 -12.84
C THR A 111 2.58 28.07 -13.74
N LYS A 112 2.89 28.31 -15.04
CA LYS A 112 3.33 27.25 -15.95
C LYS A 112 4.70 26.65 -15.62
N THR A 113 5.45 27.30 -14.75
CA THR A 113 6.84 26.94 -14.42
C THR A 113 6.99 26.37 -13.01
N LEU A 114 6.09 26.68 -12.09
CA LEU A 114 6.17 26.27 -10.69
C LEU A 114 5.08 25.23 -10.38
N THR A 115 5.49 24.11 -9.83
CA THR A 115 4.58 23.02 -9.43
C THR A 115 4.95 22.51 -8.03
N PRO A 116 4.39 23.07 -6.96
CA PRO A 116 4.42 22.45 -5.65
C PRO A 116 3.45 21.24 -5.61
N THR A 117 3.91 20.19 -4.93
CA THR A 117 3.13 18.97 -4.68
C THR A 117 3.28 18.57 -3.22
N PHE A 118 2.18 18.17 -2.59
CA PHE A 118 2.13 17.64 -1.24
C PHE A 118 1.54 16.24 -1.29
N ALA A 119 2.12 15.32 -0.54
CA ALA A 119 1.58 13.98 -0.39
C ALA A 119 1.55 13.60 1.10
N ALA A 120 0.47 12.98 1.51
CA ALA A 120 0.33 12.39 2.84
C ALA A 120 -0.23 10.98 2.70
N GLU A 121 0.27 10.06 3.51
CA GLU A 121 -0.14 8.66 3.49
C GLU A 121 -0.27 8.14 4.92
N ASP A 122 -1.35 7.42 5.22
CA ASP A 122 -1.55 6.64 6.43
C ASP A 122 -1.60 5.16 6.09
N ASN A 123 -0.77 4.39 6.75
CA ASN A 123 -0.78 2.92 6.67
C ASN A 123 -1.20 2.35 8.02
N TYR A 124 -2.35 1.69 8.03
CA TYR A 124 -2.90 1.03 9.21
C TYR A 124 -2.71 -0.49 9.14
N THR A 125 -2.41 -1.10 10.29
CA THR A 125 -2.47 -2.56 10.48
C THR A 125 -2.97 -2.91 11.88
N ASN A 126 -3.84 -3.91 11.99
CA ASN A 126 -4.30 -4.41 13.28
C ASN A 126 -3.30 -5.34 13.97
N LEU A 127 -2.29 -5.83 13.25
CA LEU A 127 -1.31 -6.80 13.76
C LEU A 127 -0.21 -6.15 14.61
N SER A 128 -0.05 -4.84 14.52
CA SER A 128 0.89 -4.11 15.38
C SER A 128 0.24 -3.75 16.70
N ALA A 129 0.89 -4.13 17.83
CA ALA A 129 0.37 -3.84 19.16
C ALA A 129 0.53 -2.36 19.57
N LYS A 130 1.62 -1.70 19.16
CA LYS A 130 1.95 -0.34 19.60
C LYS A 130 1.69 0.73 18.53
N ASN A 131 2.11 0.48 17.29
CA ASN A 131 2.04 1.48 16.22
C ASN A 131 1.15 0.94 15.10
N ARG A 132 -0.16 1.05 15.28
CA ARG A 132 -1.13 0.61 14.28
C ARG A 132 -1.15 1.48 13.04
N HIS A 133 -0.79 2.74 13.20
CA HIS A 133 -0.74 3.74 12.13
C HIS A 133 0.70 4.18 11.87
N ALA A 134 1.05 4.32 10.60
CA ALA A 134 2.30 4.90 10.16
C ALA A 134 1.99 6.02 9.17
N TRP A 135 2.32 7.25 9.57
CA TRP A 135 2.07 8.44 8.79
C TRP A 135 3.32 8.87 8.02
N PHE A 136 3.16 9.08 6.74
CA PHE A 136 4.19 9.61 5.86
C PHE A 136 3.70 10.91 5.24
N GLY A 137 4.60 11.85 5.06
CA GLY A 137 4.30 13.12 4.43
C GLY A 137 5.51 13.65 3.70
N ASP A 138 5.29 14.09 2.46
CA ASP A 138 6.32 14.64 1.61
C ASP A 138 5.81 15.92 0.93
N ALA A 139 6.73 16.85 0.68
CA ALA A 139 6.45 18.02 -0.13
C ALA A 139 7.54 18.20 -1.18
N THR A 140 7.15 18.57 -2.38
CA THR A 140 8.07 18.81 -3.49
C THR A 140 7.70 20.11 -4.17
N ALA A 141 8.68 20.92 -4.52
CA ALA A 141 8.48 22.10 -5.36
C ALA A 141 9.39 22.01 -6.58
N LYS A 142 8.79 22.00 -7.77
CA LYS A 142 9.50 21.97 -9.05
C LYS A 142 9.38 23.30 -9.75
N LEU A 143 10.52 23.91 -10.08
CA LEU A 143 10.61 25.14 -10.86
C LEU A 143 11.32 24.85 -12.18
N LYS A 144 10.59 24.96 -13.30
CA LYS A 144 11.11 24.76 -14.65
C LYS A 144 11.43 26.10 -15.29
N LEU A 145 12.70 26.36 -15.49
CA LEU A 145 13.20 27.51 -16.24
C LEU A 145 13.68 27.10 -17.64
N LYS A 146 13.99 28.07 -18.48
CA LYS A 146 14.40 27.77 -19.87
C LYS A 146 15.60 26.81 -19.95
N ARG A 147 16.61 27.00 -19.10
CA ARG A 147 17.86 26.23 -19.11
C ARG A 147 18.10 25.39 -17.86
N VAL A 148 17.30 25.58 -16.82
CA VAL A 148 17.52 24.96 -15.52
C VAL A 148 16.19 24.48 -14.96
N ASP A 149 16.14 23.25 -14.48
CA ASP A 149 15.06 22.74 -13.67
C ASP A 149 15.56 22.60 -12.22
N LEU A 150 14.87 23.24 -11.30
CA LEU A 150 15.13 23.16 -9.86
C LEU A 150 14.05 22.31 -9.20
N GLU A 151 14.46 21.47 -8.28
CA GLU A 151 13.52 20.66 -7.48
C GLU A 151 13.96 20.68 -6.02
N LEU A 152 13.09 21.16 -5.15
CA LEU A 152 13.19 21.05 -3.71
C LEU A 152 12.29 19.92 -3.25
N GLN A 153 12.85 18.98 -2.48
CA GLN A 153 12.11 17.87 -1.86
C GLN A 153 12.27 17.94 -0.35
N LEU A 154 11.15 17.88 0.36
CA LEU A 154 11.08 17.72 1.80
C LEU A 154 10.45 16.36 2.08
N ASN A 155 11.21 15.44 2.61
CA ASN A 155 10.78 14.07 2.84
C ASN A 155 10.56 13.79 4.32
N ASN A 156 9.61 12.92 4.59
CA ASN A 156 9.27 12.46 5.94
C ASN A 156 8.91 13.63 6.89
N LEU A 157 7.95 14.47 6.47
CA LEU A 157 7.53 15.66 7.23
C LEU A 157 7.05 15.32 8.65
N PHE A 158 6.49 14.14 8.85
CA PHE A 158 6.01 13.65 10.16
C PHE A 158 7.12 13.04 11.02
N ASP A 159 8.36 12.99 10.51
CA ASP A 159 9.54 12.42 11.19
C ASP A 159 9.32 10.97 11.68
N GLN A 160 8.65 10.18 10.87
CA GLN A 160 8.44 8.76 11.17
C GLN A 160 9.79 8.05 11.17
N ARG A 161 10.23 7.54 12.33
CA ARG A 161 11.56 6.95 12.50
C ARG A 161 11.60 5.45 12.26
N GLN A 162 10.47 4.79 12.42
CA GLN A 162 10.37 3.35 12.27
C GLN A 162 9.08 3.00 11.53
N TYR A 163 9.17 2.05 10.64
CA TYR A 163 8.02 1.47 9.98
C TYR A 163 8.02 -0.03 10.20
N THR A 164 6.96 -0.53 10.80
CA THR A 164 6.78 -1.96 11.04
C THR A 164 5.76 -2.51 10.07
N ARG A 165 6.22 -3.37 9.17
CA ARG A 165 5.37 -4.15 8.29
C ARG A 165 5.14 -5.51 8.93
N VAL A 166 3.88 -5.86 9.11
CA VAL A 166 3.49 -7.19 9.55
C VAL A 166 2.91 -7.91 8.35
N GLY A 167 3.48 -9.03 8.02
CA GLY A 167 3.04 -9.90 6.95
C GLY A 167 2.63 -11.25 7.48
N TYR A 168 2.11 -12.06 6.60
CA TYR A 168 1.36 -13.23 6.89
C TYR A 168 1.62 -14.26 5.81
N SER A 169 2.10 -15.39 6.18
CA SER A 169 2.32 -16.51 5.26
C SER A 169 1.82 -17.78 5.91
N GLY A 170 0.64 -18.18 5.52
CA GLY A 170 0.01 -19.34 6.12
C GLY A 170 -0.42 -19.07 7.57
N LEU A 171 0.08 -19.82 8.54
CA LEU A 171 -0.13 -19.61 9.97
C LEU A 171 0.95 -18.70 10.60
N ASP A 172 2.00 -18.37 9.83
CA ASP A 172 3.13 -17.62 10.33
C ASP A 172 2.88 -16.12 10.20
N ILE A 173 3.11 -15.38 11.26
CA ILE A 173 3.15 -13.93 11.28
C ILE A 173 4.61 -13.52 11.28
N TYR A 174 5.02 -12.76 10.29
CA TYR A 174 6.36 -12.18 10.26
C TYR A 174 6.28 -10.67 10.42
N THR A 175 7.17 -10.15 11.22
CA THR A 175 7.29 -8.72 11.49
C THR A 175 8.62 -8.22 10.97
N GLN A 176 8.57 -7.25 10.09
CA GLN A 176 9.75 -6.56 9.59
C GLN A 176 9.71 -5.11 10.05
N THR A 177 10.67 -4.73 10.88
CA THR A 177 10.83 -3.34 11.30
C THR A 177 11.99 -2.72 10.53
N SER A 178 11.71 -1.64 9.81
CA SER A 178 12.68 -0.86 9.06
C SER A 178 12.90 0.48 9.73
N GLN A 179 14.16 0.84 9.90
CA GLN A 179 14.53 2.20 10.32
C GLN A 179 14.41 3.13 9.11
N LEU A 180 13.73 4.23 9.28
CA LEU A 180 13.51 5.21 8.22
C LEU A 180 14.49 6.37 8.38
N ARG A 181 14.83 6.97 7.25
CA ARG A 181 15.60 8.22 7.27
C ARG A 181 14.80 9.29 8.00
N PRO A 182 15.44 10.09 8.84
CA PRO A 182 14.79 11.22 9.47
C PRO A 182 14.28 12.22 8.43
N ARG A 183 13.51 13.19 8.88
CA ARG A 183 13.12 14.34 8.06
C ARG A 183 14.36 14.90 7.37
N ASN A 184 14.27 15.07 6.07
CA ASN A 184 15.37 15.59 5.27
C ASN A 184 14.88 16.52 4.16
N ALA A 185 15.75 17.40 3.72
CA ALA A 185 15.55 18.26 2.58
C ALA A 185 16.62 17.96 1.51
N MET A 186 16.18 17.90 0.26
CA MET A 186 17.06 17.69 -0.90
C MET A 186 16.79 18.76 -1.94
N VAL A 187 17.85 19.26 -2.56
CA VAL A 187 17.78 20.18 -3.69
C VAL A 187 18.43 19.51 -4.89
N SER A 188 17.72 19.46 -5.98
CA SER A 188 18.24 18.97 -7.26
C SER A 188 18.23 20.10 -8.30
N VAL A 189 19.33 20.21 -9.02
CA VAL A 189 19.50 21.18 -10.12
C VAL A 189 19.84 20.39 -11.37
N ARG A 190 19.04 20.56 -12.43
CA ARG A 190 19.25 19.93 -13.73
C ARG A 190 19.45 20.98 -14.79
N PHE A 191 20.59 20.98 -15.43
CA PHE A 191 20.88 21.85 -16.58
C PHE A 191 20.43 21.16 -17.88
N LYS A 192 19.79 21.93 -18.76
CA LYS A 192 19.46 21.49 -20.12
C LYS A 192 20.58 21.93 -21.03
N LEU A 193 21.37 20.98 -21.52
CA LEU A 193 22.34 21.23 -22.58
C LEU A 193 21.57 21.42 -23.88
N LEU A 194 21.86 22.48 -24.60
CA LEU A 194 21.29 22.79 -25.93
C LEU A 194 22.02 21.98 -26.98
#